data_697bc674a20a84c662e6f0d6a21805f0
#
_entry.id   697bc674a20a84c662e6f0d6a21805f0
#
_cell.length_a   1.000
_cell.length_b   1.000
_cell.length_c   1.000
_cell.angle_alpha   90.00
_cell.angle_beta   90.00
_cell.angle_gamma   90.00
#
_symmetry.space_group_name_H-M   'P 1'
#
loop_
_entity.id
_entity.type
_entity.pdbx_description
1 polymer ?
#
loop_
_entity_poly.entity_id
_entity_poly.type
_entity_poly.pdbx_seq_one_letter_code
_entity_poly.pdbx_strand_id
1 'polypeptide(L)'
;RSRGLGDVYKRQILFIDEIHTLVGAGGGEGAMDAANILKPALARGELRAIGATTLNEYQKYFEKDKALERRFQTVLVDEPDELDAISILRGLKERYENHHKVRIQDDACIAAVKLSERYISDRFLPDKAIDLMDEAAAKLRMERDSVPEELDEISRRLKQLEIEREAIKRENDTEKIAQLDKEIAELKEQEHGFLSLIHI
;
A
#
# COMPACT_ATOMS: atom_id res chain seq x y z
N ARG A 1 25.23 20.63 -36.34
CA ARG A 1 24.35 19.46 -36.62
C ARG A 1 23.68 19.10 -35.30
N SER A 2 22.49 19.60 -35.05
CA SER A 2 21.67 19.20 -33.94
C SER A 2 21.22 17.76 -34.17
N ARG A 3 21.71 16.83 -33.37
CA ARG A 3 21.09 15.52 -33.24
C ARG A 3 19.71 15.79 -32.62
N GLY A 4 18.66 15.64 -33.42
CA GLY A 4 17.33 15.98 -32.97
C GLY A 4 16.85 15.07 -31.84
N LEU A 5 16.01 15.59 -30.97
CA LEU A 5 15.31 14.87 -29.91
C LEU A 5 14.75 13.51 -30.36
N GLY A 6 14.41 13.34 -31.64
CA GLY A 6 13.94 12.09 -32.24
C GLY A 6 14.91 10.90 -32.17
N ASP A 7 16.24 11.11 -32.10
CA ASP A 7 17.21 10.02 -32.00
C ASP A 7 17.34 9.45 -30.57
N VAL A 8 16.99 10.27 -29.56
CA VAL A 8 16.98 9.84 -28.17
C VAL A 8 15.80 8.89 -27.90
N TYR A 9 14.64 9.18 -28.49
CA TYR A 9 13.42 8.36 -28.32
C TYR A 9 13.50 6.99 -29.00
N LYS A 10 14.26 6.85 -30.08
CA LYS A 10 14.43 5.56 -30.81
C LYS A 10 15.06 4.44 -29.98
N ARG A 11 15.66 4.73 -28.82
CA ARG A 11 16.28 3.75 -27.93
C ARG A 11 15.45 3.46 -26.68
N GLN A 12 14.31 4.12 -26.51
CA GLN A 12 13.43 3.92 -25.35
C GLN A 12 12.40 2.85 -25.66
N ILE A 13 12.06 2.07 -24.63
CA ILE A 13 10.93 1.16 -24.64
C ILE A 13 9.86 1.80 -23.78
N LEU A 14 8.71 2.08 -24.35
CA LEU A 14 7.58 2.65 -23.65
C LEU A 14 6.76 1.53 -23.04
N PHE A 15 6.57 1.55 -21.73
CA PHE A 15 5.62 0.68 -21.06
C PHE A 15 4.27 1.41 -20.96
N ILE A 16 3.21 0.76 -21.41
CA ILE A 16 1.84 1.29 -21.41
C ILE A 16 0.96 0.30 -20.64
N ASP A 17 0.61 0.69 -19.43
CA ASP A 17 -0.36 -0.05 -18.65
C ASP A 17 -1.78 0.20 -19.19
N GLU A 18 -2.66 -0.80 -19.05
CA GLU A 18 -4.03 -0.75 -19.58
C GLU A 18 -4.11 -0.25 -21.04
N ILE A 19 -3.25 -0.76 -21.90
CA ILE A 19 -3.11 -0.28 -23.28
C ILE A 19 -4.44 -0.31 -24.06
N HIS A 20 -5.40 -1.13 -23.65
CA HIS A 20 -6.74 -1.18 -24.21
C HIS A 20 -7.49 0.16 -24.13
N THR A 21 -7.16 1.01 -23.14
CA THR A 21 -7.76 2.35 -23.00
C THR A 21 -7.40 3.26 -24.17
N LEU A 22 -6.23 3.04 -24.78
CA LEU A 22 -5.76 3.80 -25.94
C LEU A 22 -6.36 3.30 -27.25
N VAL A 23 -6.94 2.09 -27.28
CA VAL A 23 -7.37 1.42 -28.52
C VAL A 23 -8.88 1.57 -28.80
N GLY A 24 -9.64 2.09 -27.87
CA GLY A 24 -11.09 2.29 -28.10
C GLY A 24 -12.00 1.98 -26.93
N ALA A 25 -11.46 1.64 -25.76
CA ALA A 25 -12.24 1.47 -24.54
C ALA A 25 -12.66 2.80 -23.91
N GLY A 26 -11.91 3.87 -24.19
CA GLY A 26 -12.24 5.22 -23.73
C GLY A 26 -13.25 5.86 -24.69
N GLY A 27 -14.50 5.93 -24.29
CA GLY A 27 -15.58 6.58 -25.08
C GLY A 27 -15.48 8.12 -25.13
N GLY A 28 -14.29 8.70 -25.03
CA GLY A 28 -14.03 10.13 -25.13
C GLY A 28 -13.15 10.49 -26.33
N GLU A 29 -13.32 11.70 -26.88
CA GLU A 29 -12.56 12.22 -28.04
C GLU A 29 -11.04 12.10 -27.88
N GLY A 30 -10.49 12.20 -26.64
CA GLY A 30 -9.05 12.10 -26.39
C GLY A 30 -8.43 10.71 -26.57
N ALA A 31 -9.16 9.62 -26.38
CA ALA A 31 -8.67 8.26 -26.55
C ALA A 31 -8.52 7.88 -28.05
N MET A 32 -9.38 8.38 -28.89
CA MET A 32 -9.27 8.22 -30.36
C MET A 32 -8.03 8.95 -30.90
N ASP A 33 -7.66 10.10 -30.34
CA ASP A 33 -6.48 10.85 -30.76
C ASP A 33 -5.17 10.14 -30.40
N ALA A 34 -5.07 9.55 -29.22
CA ALA A 34 -3.89 8.81 -28.80
C ALA A 34 -3.64 7.55 -29.66
N ALA A 35 -4.70 6.79 -29.96
CA ALA A 35 -4.61 5.63 -30.83
C ALA A 35 -4.16 6.01 -32.26
N ASN A 36 -4.68 7.11 -32.79
CA ASN A 36 -4.34 7.60 -34.13
C ASN A 36 -2.88 8.09 -34.23
N ILE A 37 -2.30 8.59 -33.12
CA ILE A 37 -0.89 8.99 -33.06
C ILE A 37 0.04 7.77 -32.92
N LEU A 38 -0.35 6.79 -32.08
CA LEU A 38 0.48 5.61 -31.79
C LEU A 38 0.53 4.61 -32.95
N LYS A 39 -0.58 4.36 -33.63
CA LYS A 39 -0.65 3.41 -34.76
C LYS A 39 0.38 3.70 -35.86
N PRO A 40 0.54 4.93 -36.35
CA PRO A 40 1.56 5.23 -37.36
C PRO A 40 2.99 5.10 -36.85
N ALA A 41 3.27 5.52 -35.61
CA ALA A 41 4.60 5.43 -35.00
C ALA A 41 5.04 3.98 -34.78
N LEU A 42 4.13 3.12 -34.31
CA LEU A 42 4.32 1.68 -34.22
C LEU A 42 4.53 1.03 -35.59
N ALA A 43 3.75 1.50 -36.60
CA ALA A 43 3.84 0.98 -37.96
C ALA A 43 5.21 1.23 -38.60
N ARG A 44 5.81 2.39 -38.32
CA ARG A 44 7.12 2.77 -38.85
C ARG A 44 8.29 2.23 -38.02
N GLY A 45 8.02 1.52 -36.90
CA GLY A 45 9.05 1.05 -35.99
C GLY A 45 9.78 2.17 -35.25
N GLU A 46 9.19 3.36 -35.20
CA GLU A 46 9.74 4.52 -34.51
C GLU A 46 9.57 4.40 -32.99
N LEU A 47 8.55 3.66 -32.57
CA LEU A 47 8.20 3.44 -31.17
C LEU A 47 8.30 1.95 -30.84
N ARG A 48 9.02 1.62 -29.78
CA ARG A 48 9.00 0.30 -29.16
C ARG A 48 8.16 0.37 -27.91
N ALA A 49 7.14 -0.48 -27.81
CA ALA A 49 6.20 -0.45 -26.70
C ALA A 49 5.98 -1.85 -26.13
N ILE A 50 5.81 -1.92 -24.82
CA ILE A 50 5.28 -3.06 -24.08
C ILE A 50 3.94 -2.60 -23.54
N GLY A 51 2.85 -3.27 -23.94
CA GLY A 51 1.51 -2.97 -23.44
C GLY A 51 1.04 -4.05 -22.50
N ALA A 52 0.47 -3.67 -21.35
CA ALA A 52 -0.19 -4.58 -20.43
C ALA A 52 -1.71 -4.42 -20.53
N THR A 53 -2.43 -5.54 -20.47
CA THR A 53 -3.90 -5.56 -20.46
C THR A 53 -4.41 -6.90 -19.93
N THR A 54 -5.69 -7.01 -19.62
CA THR A 54 -6.31 -8.27 -19.25
C THR A 54 -6.69 -9.08 -20.50
N LEU A 55 -6.84 -10.41 -20.35
CA LEU A 55 -7.26 -11.29 -21.45
C LEU A 55 -8.61 -10.88 -22.04
N ASN A 56 -9.56 -10.52 -21.18
CA ASN A 56 -10.90 -10.10 -21.63
C ASN A 56 -10.85 -8.81 -22.46
N GLU A 57 -10.04 -7.85 -22.05
CA GLU A 57 -9.89 -6.58 -22.76
C GLU A 57 -9.08 -6.73 -24.04
N TYR A 58 -8.07 -7.62 -24.03
CA TYR A 58 -7.34 -7.99 -25.24
C TYR A 58 -8.29 -8.52 -26.29
N GLN A 59 -9.13 -9.52 -25.96
CA GLN A 59 -10.11 -10.10 -26.88
C GLN A 59 -11.14 -9.06 -27.35
N LYS A 60 -11.58 -8.20 -26.46
CA LYS A 60 -12.60 -7.21 -26.77
C LYS A 60 -12.12 -6.09 -27.70
N TYR A 61 -10.88 -5.64 -27.52
CA TYR A 61 -10.36 -4.42 -28.16
C TYR A 61 -9.21 -4.67 -29.13
N PHE A 62 -8.25 -5.56 -28.81
CA PHE A 62 -7.06 -5.79 -29.62
C PHE A 62 -7.28 -6.77 -30.76
N GLU A 63 -7.91 -7.90 -30.51
CA GLU A 63 -8.19 -8.91 -31.55
C GLU A 63 -9.05 -8.36 -32.67
N LYS A 64 -9.89 -7.37 -32.40
CA LYS A 64 -10.73 -6.71 -33.39
C LYS A 64 -9.98 -5.74 -34.29
N ASP A 65 -8.86 -5.21 -33.80
CA ASP A 65 -8.01 -4.29 -34.59
C ASP A 65 -6.83 -5.03 -35.20
N LYS A 66 -7.06 -5.60 -36.39
CA LYS A 66 -6.02 -6.35 -37.14
C LYS A 66 -4.75 -5.56 -37.41
N ALA A 67 -4.80 -4.23 -37.34
CA ALA A 67 -3.63 -3.40 -37.51
C ALA A 67 -2.73 -3.38 -36.29
N LEU A 68 -3.28 -3.49 -35.08
CA LEU A 68 -2.54 -3.61 -33.82
C LEU A 68 -2.10 -5.04 -33.56
N GLU A 69 -2.97 -6.02 -33.77
CA GLU A 69 -2.66 -7.44 -33.63
C GLU A 69 -1.36 -7.85 -34.37
N ARG A 70 -1.18 -7.35 -35.59
CA ARG A 70 0.04 -7.64 -36.38
C ARG A 70 1.30 -6.94 -35.88
N ARG A 71 1.21 -6.01 -34.96
CA ARG A 71 2.34 -5.20 -34.47
C ARG A 71 2.75 -5.51 -33.04
N PHE A 72 1.91 -6.21 -32.31
CA PHE A 72 2.21 -6.67 -30.96
C PHE A 72 2.27 -8.19 -30.93
N GLN A 73 3.34 -8.71 -30.36
CA GLN A 73 3.42 -10.12 -30.02
C GLN A 73 2.83 -10.29 -28.62
N THR A 74 1.86 -11.19 -28.49
CA THR A 74 1.28 -11.52 -27.19
C THR A 74 2.22 -12.37 -26.37
N VAL A 75 2.37 -12.01 -25.12
CA VAL A 75 3.07 -12.78 -24.09
C VAL A 75 2.09 -12.99 -22.96
N LEU A 76 1.69 -14.24 -22.76
CA LEU A 76 0.82 -14.60 -21.65
C LEU A 76 1.64 -14.64 -20.37
N VAL A 77 1.14 -14.00 -19.32
CA VAL A 77 1.73 -14.02 -17.99
C VAL A 77 0.77 -14.80 -17.09
N ASP A 78 1.18 -16.01 -16.76
CA ASP A 78 0.40 -16.89 -15.89
C ASP A 78 0.60 -16.53 -14.41
N GLU A 79 -0.34 -16.98 -13.57
CA GLU A 79 -0.23 -16.89 -12.13
C GLU A 79 0.98 -17.69 -11.63
N PRO A 80 1.85 -17.17 -10.75
CA PRO A 80 2.96 -17.90 -10.19
C PRO A 80 2.46 -19.08 -9.33
N ASP A 81 3.24 -20.13 -9.26
CA ASP A 81 2.96 -21.25 -8.37
C ASP A 81 3.21 -20.88 -6.89
N GLU A 82 2.83 -21.79 -5.98
CA GLU A 82 2.98 -21.60 -4.52
C GLU A 82 4.44 -21.29 -4.12
N LEU A 83 5.43 -21.98 -4.73
CA LEU A 83 6.84 -21.80 -4.38
C LEU A 83 7.38 -20.46 -4.90
N ASP A 84 6.98 -20.09 -6.10
CA ASP A 84 7.35 -18.79 -6.69
C ASP A 84 6.71 -17.65 -5.92
N ALA A 85 5.44 -17.78 -5.53
CA ALA A 85 4.74 -16.78 -4.71
C ALA A 85 5.42 -16.60 -3.34
N ILE A 86 5.81 -17.68 -2.65
CA ILE A 86 6.57 -17.60 -1.39
C ILE A 86 7.90 -16.87 -1.61
N SER A 87 8.60 -17.17 -2.71
CA SER A 87 9.87 -16.51 -3.04
C SER A 87 9.69 -15.01 -3.28
N ILE A 88 8.61 -14.62 -3.94
CA ILE A 88 8.24 -13.21 -4.14
C ILE A 88 7.96 -12.52 -2.80
N LEU A 89 7.17 -13.13 -1.91
CA LEU A 89 6.87 -12.57 -0.59
C LEU A 89 8.14 -12.40 0.25
N ARG A 90 9.04 -13.37 0.22
CA ARG A 90 10.36 -13.28 0.88
C ARG A 90 11.17 -12.08 0.37
N GLY A 91 11.12 -11.83 -0.93
CA GLY A 91 11.78 -10.66 -1.55
C GLY A 91 11.16 -9.31 -1.15
N LEU A 92 9.87 -9.29 -0.83
CA LEU A 92 9.15 -8.10 -0.42
C LEU A 92 9.16 -7.86 1.09
N LYS A 93 9.38 -8.91 1.88
CA LYS A 93 9.31 -8.95 3.35
C LYS A 93 9.96 -7.73 4.02
N GLU A 94 11.21 -7.44 3.70
CA GLU A 94 11.96 -6.34 4.33
C GLU A 94 11.30 -4.97 4.12
N ARG A 95 10.67 -4.75 2.96
CA ARG A 95 9.95 -3.50 2.67
C ARG A 95 8.73 -3.33 3.56
N TYR A 96 7.96 -4.41 3.75
CA TYR A 96 6.78 -4.41 4.62
C TYR A 96 7.15 -4.32 6.10
N GLU A 97 8.21 -5.01 6.55
CA GLU A 97 8.77 -4.86 7.89
C GLU A 97 9.16 -3.40 8.20
N ASN A 98 9.83 -2.75 7.24
CA ASN A 98 10.22 -1.35 7.38
C ASN A 98 9.04 -0.39 7.35
N HIS A 99 8.00 -0.68 6.59
CA HIS A 99 6.79 0.16 6.48
C HIS A 99 5.94 0.08 7.76
N HIS A 100 5.63 -1.12 8.20
CA HIS A 100 4.75 -1.35 9.35
C HIS A 100 5.50 -1.35 10.69
N LYS A 101 6.83 -1.37 10.68
CA LYS A 101 7.67 -1.47 11.88
C LYS A 101 7.36 -2.72 12.71
N VAL A 102 7.03 -3.81 12.04
CA VAL A 102 6.79 -5.14 12.61
C VAL A 102 7.76 -6.15 11.99
N ARG A 103 8.08 -7.21 12.72
CA ARG A 103 8.90 -8.30 12.21
C ARG A 103 8.00 -9.38 11.62
N ILE A 104 8.24 -9.74 10.36
CA ILE A 104 7.52 -10.80 9.65
C ILE A 104 8.38 -12.06 9.67
N GLN A 105 7.87 -13.17 10.19
CA GLN A 105 8.59 -14.45 10.17
C GLN A 105 8.41 -15.14 8.82
N ASP A 106 9.33 -16.06 8.48
CA ASP A 106 9.26 -16.81 7.20
C ASP A 106 7.98 -17.65 7.12
N ASP A 107 7.60 -18.27 8.23
CA ASP A 107 6.37 -19.05 8.33
C ASP A 107 5.10 -18.22 8.05
N ALA A 108 5.14 -16.91 8.35
CA ALA A 108 4.04 -16.01 8.01
C ALA A 108 3.91 -15.79 6.49
N CYS A 109 5.03 -15.71 5.76
CA CYS A 109 5.01 -15.65 4.30
C CYS A 109 4.43 -16.92 3.69
N ILE A 110 4.84 -18.09 4.20
CA ILE A 110 4.31 -19.39 3.77
C ILE A 110 2.82 -19.50 4.08
N ALA A 111 2.42 -19.09 5.28
CA ALA A 111 1.01 -19.12 5.69
C ALA A 111 0.17 -18.15 4.85
N ALA A 112 0.67 -16.95 4.53
CA ALA A 112 -0.03 -15.99 3.70
C ALA A 112 -0.35 -16.55 2.31
N VAL A 113 0.61 -17.24 1.67
CA VAL A 113 0.37 -17.87 0.36
C VAL A 113 -0.67 -18.99 0.49
N LYS A 114 -0.49 -19.93 1.41
CA LYS A 114 -1.41 -21.07 1.58
C LYS A 114 -2.82 -20.68 1.97
N LEU A 115 -2.96 -19.72 2.87
CA LEU A 115 -4.28 -19.27 3.32
C LEU A 115 -4.97 -18.43 2.25
N SER A 116 -4.24 -17.57 1.54
CA SER A 116 -4.83 -16.80 0.45
C SER A 116 -5.28 -17.69 -0.71
N GLU A 117 -4.51 -18.74 -1.05
CA GLU A 117 -4.91 -19.69 -2.07
C GLU A 117 -6.17 -20.45 -1.69
N ARG A 118 -6.28 -20.86 -0.42
CA ARG A 118 -7.41 -21.64 0.09
C ARG A 118 -8.69 -20.83 0.26
N TYR A 119 -8.60 -19.58 0.70
CA TYR A 119 -9.76 -18.79 1.14
C TYR A 119 -10.10 -17.61 0.25
N ILE A 120 -9.17 -17.13 -0.61
CA ILE A 120 -9.39 -16.02 -1.52
C ILE A 120 -9.41 -16.54 -2.95
N SER A 121 -10.62 -16.65 -3.51
CA SER A 121 -10.85 -17.22 -4.85
C SER A 121 -11.03 -16.18 -5.95
N ASP A 122 -11.26 -14.92 -5.61
CA ASP A 122 -11.55 -13.82 -6.53
C ASP A 122 -10.31 -13.02 -6.95
N ARG A 123 -9.13 -13.39 -6.43
CA ARG A 123 -7.84 -12.77 -6.74
C ARG A 123 -6.77 -13.81 -7.04
N PHE A 124 -5.69 -13.38 -7.68
CA PHE A 124 -4.59 -14.22 -8.11
C PHE A 124 -3.35 -14.05 -7.23
N LEU A 125 -2.49 -15.08 -7.20
CA LEU A 125 -1.15 -14.96 -6.65
C LEU A 125 -0.27 -14.09 -7.58
N PRO A 126 0.70 -13.32 -7.06
CA PRO A 126 1.05 -13.20 -5.64
C PRO A 126 0.21 -12.17 -4.88
N ASP A 127 -0.60 -11.37 -5.55
CA ASP A 127 -1.26 -10.17 -4.98
C ASP A 127 -2.11 -10.51 -3.76
N LYS A 128 -2.95 -11.54 -3.82
CA LYS A 128 -3.80 -11.95 -2.69
C LYS A 128 -3.00 -12.33 -1.44
N ALA A 129 -1.80 -12.87 -1.60
CA ALA A 129 -0.93 -13.23 -0.48
C ALA A 129 -0.18 -12.00 0.05
N ILE A 130 0.19 -11.08 -0.82
CA ILE A 130 0.79 -9.79 -0.45
C ILE A 130 -0.21 -8.96 0.36
N ASP A 131 -1.45 -8.84 -0.12
CA ASP A 131 -2.52 -8.11 0.58
C ASP A 131 -2.76 -8.69 1.98
N LEU A 132 -2.81 -10.04 2.09
CA LEU A 132 -3.01 -10.70 3.38
C LEU A 132 -1.85 -10.42 4.36
N MET A 133 -0.62 -10.42 3.86
CA MET A 133 0.57 -10.10 4.66
C MET A 133 0.56 -8.63 5.09
N ASP A 134 0.20 -7.72 4.20
CA ASP A 134 0.12 -6.27 4.46
C ASP A 134 -0.94 -5.96 5.52
N GLU A 135 -2.14 -6.52 5.37
CA GLU A 135 -3.25 -6.33 6.32
C GLU A 135 -2.92 -6.90 7.71
N ALA A 136 -2.32 -8.09 7.77
CA ALA A 136 -1.89 -8.69 9.03
C ALA A 136 -0.82 -7.83 9.73
N ALA A 137 0.15 -7.31 8.98
CA ALA A 137 1.18 -6.42 9.52
C ALA A 137 0.60 -5.07 9.98
N ALA A 138 -0.34 -4.51 9.24
CA ALA A 138 -1.05 -3.29 9.61
C ALA A 138 -1.85 -3.48 10.90
N LYS A 139 -2.56 -4.59 11.04
CA LYS A 139 -3.31 -4.94 12.25
C LYS A 139 -2.41 -5.07 13.47
N LEU A 140 -1.29 -5.80 13.36
CA LEU A 140 -0.31 -5.91 14.45
C LEU A 140 0.26 -4.55 14.86
N ARG A 141 0.53 -3.66 13.89
CA ARG A 141 0.96 -2.31 14.17
C ARG A 141 -0.09 -1.53 14.95
N MET A 142 -1.36 -1.60 14.53
CA MET A 142 -2.46 -0.94 15.24
C MET A 142 -2.61 -1.47 16.67
N GLU A 143 -2.54 -2.79 16.87
CA GLU A 143 -2.61 -3.40 18.20
C GLU A 143 -1.45 -2.97 19.10
N ARG A 144 -0.23 -2.89 18.56
CA ARG A 144 0.95 -2.43 19.32
C ARG A 144 0.88 -0.94 19.64
N ASP A 145 0.42 -0.12 18.69
CA ASP A 145 0.36 1.34 18.82
C ASP A 145 -0.93 1.79 19.54
N SER A 146 -1.88 0.87 19.81
CA SER A 146 -3.09 1.17 20.59
C SER A 146 -2.75 1.26 22.07
N VAL A 147 -3.10 2.38 22.66
CA VAL A 147 -2.98 2.58 24.11
C VAL A 147 -4.13 1.81 24.78
N PRO A 148 -3.89 0.97 25.80
CA PRO A 148 -4.95 0.36 26.59
C PRO A 148 -5.96 1.41 27.07
N GLU A 149 -7.24 1.06 27.09
CA GLU A 149 -8.34 1.97 27.45
C GLU A 149 -8.13 2.56 28.85
N GLU A 150 -7.63 1.75 29.80
CA GLU A 150 -7.32 2.17 31.16
C GLU A 150 -6.21 3.26 31.19
N LEU A 151 -5.20 3.15 30.33
CA LEU A 151 -4.11 4.13 30.25
C LEU A 151 -4.60 5.44 29.58
N ASP A 152 -5.47 5.36 28.60
CA ASP A 152 -6.08 6.53 27.96
C ASP A 152 -6.97 7.29 28.94
N GLU A 153 -7.77 6.58 29.77
CA GLU A 153 -8.58 7.19 30.83
C GLU A 153 -7.73 7.91 31.87
N ILE A 154 -6.67 7.26 32.35
CA ILE A 154 -5.74 7.87 33.32
C ILE A 154 -5.08 9.12 32.72
N SER A 155 -4.60 9.06 31.47
CA SER A 155 -3.98 10.20 30.80
C SER A 155 -4.95 11.36 30.58
N ARG A 156 -6.22 11.08 30.27
CA ARG A 156 -7.28 12.11 30.17
C ARG A 156 -7.57 12.75 31.52
N ARG A 157 -7.66 11.94 32.56
CA ARG A 157 -7.92 12.43 33.93
C ARG A 157 -6.76 13.29 34.43
N LEU A 158 -5.51 12.87 34.17
CA LEU A 158 -4.32 13.66 34.49
C LEU A 158 -4.37 15.05 33.83
N LYS A 159 -4.63 15.11 32.54
CA LYS A 159 -4.76 16.39 31.81
C LYS A 159 -5.84 17.27 32.39
N GLN A 160 -6.99 16.70 32.77
CA GLN A 160 -8.10 17.44 33.38
C GLN A 160 -7.68 18.05 34.72
N LEU A 161 -7.03 17.27 35.60
CA LEU A 161 -6.57 17.74 36.89
C LEU A 161 -5.44 18.78 36.78
N GLU A 162 -4.55 18.63 35.82
CA GLU A 162 -3.50 19.62 35.57
C GLU A 162 -4.09 20.97 35.10
N ILE A 163 -5.13 20.94 34.25
CA ILE A 163 -5.85 22.16 33.85
C ILE A 163 -6.57 22.79 35.03
N GLU A 164 -7.25 21.98 35.84
CA GLU A 164 -7.95 22.46 37.04
C GLU A 164 -6.98 23.08 38.06
N ARG A 165 -5.85 22.45 38.31
CA ARG A 165 -4.76 22.97 39.15
C ARG A 165 -4.26 24.33 38.66
N GLU A 166 -4.01 24.50 37.36
CA GLU A 166 -3.59 25.79 36.81
C GLU A 166 -4.67 26.88 36.93
N ALA A 167 -5.94 26.52 36.85
CA ALA A 167 -7.05 27.44 37.07
C ALA A 167 -7.10 27.91 38.55
N ILE A 168 -7.04 26.95 39.49
CA ILE A 168 -7.13 27.25 40.94
C ILE A 168 -5.89 27.99 41.43
N LYS A 169 -4.71 27.79 40.84
CA LYS A 169 -3.49 28.51 41.15
C LYS A 169 -3.65 30.03 41.00
N ARG A 170 -4.53 30.47 40.12
CA ARG A 170 -4.85 31.90 39.94
C ARG A 170 -5.75 32.44 41.07
N GLU A 171 -6.46 31.57 41.77
CA GLU A 171 -7.34 31.91 42.87
C GLU A 171 -6.66 31.86 44.26
N ASN A 172 -5.37 31.39 44.32
CA ASN A 172 -4.58 31.26 45.54
C ASN A 172 -5.14 30.33 46.60
N ASP A 173 -5.96 29.32 46.25
CA ASP A 173 -6.50 28.34 47.20
C ASP A 173 -5.47 27.22 47.44
N THR A 174 -4.62 27.40 48.45
CA THR A 174 -3.51 26.50 48.77
C THR A 174 -3.93 25.11 49.22
N GLU A 175 -5.12 24.97 49.85
CA GLU A 175 -5.60 23.67 50.34
C GLU A 175 -6.05 22.79 49.16
N LYS A 176 -6.79 23.36 48.23
CA LYS A 176 -7.23 22.64 47.00
C LYS A 176 -6.07 22.27 46.10
N ILE A 177 -5.08 23.15 45.95
CA ILE A 177 -3.85 22.85 45.19
C ILE A 177 -3.14 21.65 45.78
N ALA A 178 -2.99 21.57 47.09
CA ALA A 178 -2.33 20.43 47.77
C ALA A 178 -3.10 19.11 47.57
N GLN A 179 -4.42 19.14 47.53
CA GLN A 179 -5.25 17.96 47.28
C GLN A 179 -5.09 17.49 45.78
N LEU A 180 -5.13 18.43 44.85
CA LEU A 180 -4.94 18.13 43.42
C LEU A 180 -3.53 17.60 43.12
N ASP A 181 -2.49 18.17 43.75
CA ASP A 181 -1.12 17.70 43.61
C ASP A 181 -0.95 16.26 44.08
N LYS A 182 -1.67 15.87 45.14
CA LYS A 182 -1.66 14.48 45.61
C LYS A 182 -2.36 13.54 44.64
N GLU A 183 -3.53 13.91 44.13
CA GLU A 183 -4.27 13.09 43.16
C GLU A 183 -3.49 12.94 41.84
N ILE A 184 -2.87 14.02 41.38
CA ILE A 184 -1.98 14.00 40.21
C ILE A 184 -0.79 13.07 40.40
N ALA A 185 -0.16 13.08 41.60
CA ALA A 185 0.97 12.22 41.91
C ALA A 185 0.56 10.73 41.91
N GLU A 186 -0.57 10.38 42.52
CA GLU A 186 -1.10 9.02 42.54
C GLU A 186 -1.41 8.50 41.11
N LEU A 187 -2.07 9.31 40.28
CA LEU A 187 -2.36 8.94 38.88
C LEU A 187 -1.11 8.83 38.01
N LYS A 188 -0.09 9.68 38.23
CA LYS A 188 1.21 9.56 37.53
C LYS A 188 1.95 8.28 37.90
N GLU A 189 1.86 7.84 39.13
CA GLU A 189 2.46 6.56 39.59
C GLU A 189 1.70 5.38 38.89
N GLN A 190 0.38 5.44 38.79
CA GLN A 190 -0.41 4.44 38.07
C GLN A 190 -0.07 4.42 36.58
N GLU A 191 -0.01 5.59 35.92
CA GLU A 191 0.39 5.72 34.50
C GLU A 191 1.78 5.10 34.26
N HIS A 192 2.74 5.39 35.13
CA HIS A 192 4.08 4.83 35.02
C HIS A 192 4.11 3.32 35.26
N GLY A 193 3.29 2.80 36.16
CA GLY A 193 3.10 1.36 36.37
C GLY A 193 2.55 0.67 35.09
N PHE A 194 1.53 1.20 34.44
CA PHE A 194 1.00 0.67 33.20
C PHE A 194 2.02 0.75 32.08
N LEU A 195 2.71 1.87 31.90
CA LEU A 195 3.76 2.02 30.88
C LEU A 195 4.89 1.02 31.06
N SER A 196 5.28 0.70 32.28
CA SER A 196 6.33 -0.29 32.54
C SER A 196 5.90 -1.72 32.18
N LEU A 197 4.60 -2.03 32.24
CA LEU A 197 4.04 -3.34 31.85
C LEU A 197 3.93 -3.50 30.33
N ILE A 198 3.76 -2.40 29.60
CA ILE A 198 3.64 -2.41 28.12
C ILE A 198 5.02 -2.48 27.46
N HIS A 199 6.07 -1.97 28.11
CA HIS A 199 7.44 -1.94 27.59
C HIS A 199 8.28 -3.18 27.92
N ILE A 200 7.69 -4.27 28.39
CA ILE A 200 8.34 -5.59 28.48
C ILE A 200 8.18 -6.35 27.14
#